data_3d9a6fc14675d2c4aaa63053cef66e16
#
_entry.id   3d9a6fc14675d2c4aaa63053cef66e16
#
_cell.length_a   1.000
_cell.length_b   1.000
_cell.length_c   1.000
_cell.angle_alpha   90.00
_cell.angle_beta   90.00
_cell.angle_gamma   90.00
#
_symmetry.space_group_name_H-M   'P 1'
#
loop_
_entity.id
_entity.type
_entity.pdbx_description
1 polymer ?
#
loop_
_entity_poly.entity_id
_entity_poly.type
_entity_poly.pdbx_seq_one_letter_code
_entity_poly.pdbx_strand_id
1 'polypeptide(L)'
;MAHFIEVSHPVVEGMKTYPGLPEPLAEIVFDYDASHERYQGKSEFRIASLHLCGNTGTYVDSPIHRYRGGADLAALPRERLADLETVVVDCTGVDRAIGADSLAEVEGRYRAVLIRTDFLS
;
A
#
# COMPACT_ATOMS: atom_id res chain seq x y z
N MET A 1 -13.74 4.92 -22.50
CA MET A 1 -12.35 5.02 -22.01
C MET A 1 -12.35 4.64 -20.54
N ALA A 2 -11.39 3.81 -20.08
CA ALA A 2 -11.26 3.52 -18.66
C ALA A 2 -10.78 4.79 -17.92
N HIS A 3 -11.42 5.11 -16.80
CA HIS A 3 -10.96 6.17 -15.90
C HIS A 3 -10.13 5.53 -14.78
N PHE A 4 -8.92 6.02 -14.60
CA PHE A 4 -8.06 5.63 -13.48
C PHE A 4 -8.13 6.75 -12.44
N ILE A 5 -8.34 6.37 -11.19
CA ILE A 5 -8.37 7.28 -10.05
C ILE A 5 -7.28 6.82 -9.09
N GLU A 6 -6.30 7.69 -8.84
CA GLU A 6 -5.29 7.46 -7.82
C GLU A 6 -5.90 7.73 -6.45
N VAL A 7 -5.90 6.72 -5.60
CA VAL A 7 -6.43 6.78 -4.24
C VAL A 7 -5.36 6.57 -3.16
N SER A 8 -4.11 6.41 -3.58
CA SER A 8 -2.98 6.21 -2.67
C SER A 8 -2.28 7.54 -2.39
N HIS A 9 -1.76 7.69 -1.18
CA HIS A 9 -0.83 8.78 -0.90
C HIS A 9 0.53 8.51 -1.56
N PRO A 10 1.19 9.53 -2.14
CA PRO A 10 2.55 9.37 -2.62
C PRO A 10 3.49 9.02 -1.47
N VAL A 11 4.38 8.05 -1.71
CA VAL A 11 5.45 7.73 -0.77
C VAL A 11 6.62 8.66 -1.05
N VAL A 12 6.99 9.46 -0.05
CA VAL A 12 8.08 10.42 -0.14
C VAL A 12 9.13 10.14 0.93
N GLU A 13 10.37 10.51 0.63
CA GLU A 13 11.48 10.40 1.58
C GLU A 13 11.19 11.18 2.87
N GLY A 14 11.52 10.58 4.02
CA GLY A 14 11.25 11.17 5.34
C GLY A 14 9.79 11.13 5.80
N MET A 15 8.91 10.46 5.05
CA MET A 15 7.51 10.31 5.42
C MET A 15 7.36 9.47 6.70
N LYS A 16 6.67 10.01 7.70
CA LYS A 16 6.33 9.29 8.93
C LYS A 16 4.94 8.69 8.81
N THR A 17 4.87 7.37 8.67
CA THR A 17 3.60 6.66 8.52
C THR A 17 3.05 6.15 9.85
N TYR A 18 3.95 5.72 10.73
CA TYR A 18 3.59 5.26 12.07
C TYR A 18 4.75 5.50 13.03
N PRO A 19 4.50 5.95 14.28
CA PRO A 19 5.55 6.17 15.27
C PRO A 19 6.38 4.90 15.52
N GLY A 20 7.70 5.02 15.39
CA GLY A 20 8.65 3.91 15.61
C GLY A 20 8.94 3.04 14.39
N LEU A 21 8.28 3.25 13.26
CA LEU A 21 8.68 2.61 12.00
C LEU A 21 9.73 3.45 11.27
N PRO A 22 10.66 2.80 10.53
CA PRO A 22 11.64 3.50 9.72
C PRO A 22 10.98 4.29 8.59
N GLU A 23 11.52 5.45 8.29
CA GLU A 23 11.10 6.32 7.20
C GLU A 23 11.54 5.75 5.84
N PRO A 24 10.81 6.00 4.75
CA PRO A 24 11.26 5.69 3.42
C PRO A 24 12.56 6.43 3.09
N LEU A 25 13.48 5.73 2.46
CA LEU A 25 14.76 6.29 2.00
C LEU A 25 15.01 5.85 0.56
N ALA A 26 15.45 6.78 -0.29
CA ALA A 26 15.91 6.51 -1.63
C ALA A 26 17.40 6.89 -1.76
N GLU A 27 18.22 5.93 -2.12
CA GLU A 27 19.66 6.12 -2.31
C GLU A 27 20.04 5.90 -3.77
N ILE A 28 20.87 6.79 -4.33
CA ILE A 28 21.41 6.61 -5.68
C ILE A 28 22.54 5.59 -5.63
N VAL A 29 22.36 4.46 -6.30
CA VAL A 29 23.38 3.42 -6.45
C VAL A 29 24.29 3.73 -7.64
N PHE A 30 23.69 4.15 -8.75
CA PHE A 30 24.37 4.66 -9.93
C PHE A 30 23.67 5.91 -10.42
N ASP A 31 24.41 7.00 -10.58
CA ASP A 31 23.97 8.15 -11.37
C ASP A 31 24.41 8.03 -12.83
N TYR A 32 24.07 9.02 -13.63
CA TYR A 32 24.39 9.03 -15.06
C TYR A 32 25.90 9.09 -15.30
N ASP A 33 26.65 9.89 -14.52
CA ASP A 33 28.08 10.05 -14.70
C ASP A 33 28.83 8.75 -14.37
N ALA A 34 28.51 8.13 -13.23
CA ALA A 34 29.11 6.86 -12.82
C ALA A 34 28.79 5.72 -13.79
N SER A 35 27.57 5.68 -14.33
CA SER A 35 27.20 4.69 -15.32
C SER A 35 27.89 4.92 -16.67
N HIS A 36 28.01 6.18 -17.11
CA HIS A 36 28.75 6.57 -18.32
C HIS A 36 30.22 6.13 -18.25
N GLU A 37 30.89 6.46 -17.15
CA GLU A 37 32.29 6.05 -16.93
C GLU A 37 32.45 4.53 -16.93
N ARG A 38 31.62 3.83 -16.15
CA ARG A 38 31.67 2.36 -16.05
C ARG A 38 31.49 1.67 -17.40
N TYR A 39 30.61 2.19 -18.26
CA TYR A 39 30.31 1.63 -19.57
C TYR A 39 31.04 2.30 -20.73
N GLN A 40 32.13 3.06 -20.42
CA GLN A 40 33.00 3.68 -21.41
C GLN A 40 32.26 4.57 -22.42
N GLY A 41 31.29 5.32 -21.96
CA GLY A 41 30.46 6.19 -22.78
C GLY A 41 29.43 5.50 -23.67
N LYS A 42 29.27 4.19 -23.57
CA LYS A 42 28.35 3.42 -24.43
C LYS A 42 26.91 3.40 -23.92
N SER A 43 26.72 3.70 -22.63
CA SER A 43 25.40 3.70 -21.99
C SER A 43 25.40 4.60 -20.78
N GLU A 44 24.26 5.23 -20.52
CA GLU A 44 23.98 6.04 -19.34
C GLU A 44 22.65 5.60 -18.73
N PHE A 45 22.60 5.48 -17.41
CA PHE A 45 21.39 5.18 -16.68
C PHE A 45 21.51 5.58 -15.21
N ARG A 46 20.37 5.66 -14.54
CA ARG A 46 20.29 5.91 -13.11
C ARG A 46 19.61 4.75 -12.42
N ILE A 47 20.20 4.25 -11.35
CA ILE A 47 19.64 3.19 -10.50
C ILE A 47 19.58 3.75 -9.07
N ALA A 48 18.44 3.56 -8.44
CA ALA A 48 18.23 3.85 -7.02
C ALA A 48 17.90 2.58 -6.25
N SER A 49 18.30 2.54 -4.99
CA SER A 49 17.83 1.60 -3.97
C SER A 49 16.70 2.25 -3.19
N LEU A 50 15.66 1.48 -2.87
CA LEU A 50 14.55 1.92 -2.04
C LEU A 50 14.51 1.09 -0.75
N HIS A 51 14.51 1.79 0.38
CA HIS A 51 14.31 1.21 1.69
C HIS A 51 12.92 1.59 2.17
N LEU A 52 12.05 0.60 2.28
CA LEU A 52 10.65 0.79 2.68
C LEU A 52 10.29 -0.17 3.79
N CYS A 53 9.64 0.34 4.83
CA CYS A 53 8.87 -0.50 5.73
C CYS A 53 7.59 -0.97 5.00
N GLY A 54 7.20 -2.24 5.16
CA GLY A 54 6.02 -2.79 4.52
C GLY A 54 4.71 -2.06 4.87
N ASN A 55 4.70 -1.33 5.99
CA ASN A 55 3.56 -0.53 6.46
C ASN A 55 3.71 0.96 6.11
N THR A 56 4.19 1.27 4.91
CA THR A 56 4.39 2.64 4.43
C THR A 56 3.30 3.06 3.46
N GLY A 57 2.61 4.17 3.76
CA GLY A 57 1.57 4.75 2.91
C GLY A 57 0.33 3.86 2.78
N THR A 58 -0.20 3.73 1.56
CA THR A 58 -1.32 2.83 1.24
C THR A 58 -0.76 1.46 0.86
N TYR A 59 -1.08 0.43 1.60
CA TYR A 59 -0.47 -0.89 1.46
C TYR A 59 -1.48 -2.02 1.69
N VAL A 60 -1.07 -3.23 1.36
CA VAL A 60 -1.83 -4.46 1.59
C VAL A 60 -1.20 -5.23 2.75
N ASP A 61 -2.01 -5.59 3.73
CA ASP A 61 -1.63 -6.53 4.76
C ASP A 61 -2.08 -7.95 4.41
N SER A 62 -1.19 -8.91 4.68
CA SER A 62 -1.51 -10.33 4.56
C SER A 62 -1.75 -10.95 5.93
N PRO A 63 -2.34 -12.16 6.01
CA PRO A 63 -2.64 -12.81 7.29
C PRO A 63 -1.45 -12.93 8.25
N ILE A 64 -0.22 -13.05 7.75
CA ILE A 64 0.99 -13.15 8.59
C ILE A 64 1.19 -11.90 9.45
N HIS A 65 0.65 -10.74 9.03
CA HIS A 65 0.73 -9.52 9.82
C HIS A 65 0.10 -9.69 11.23
N ARG A 66 -0.98 -10.45 11.32
CA ARG A 66 -1.72 -10.64 12.58
C ARG A 66 -1.66 -12.05 13.13
N TYR A 67 -1.46 -13.05 12.29
CA TYR A 67 -1.55 -14.45 12.66
C TYR A 67 -0.20 -15.13 12.48
N ARG A 68 0.36 -15.65 13.58
CA ARG A 68 1.61 -16.43 13.56
C ARG A 68 1.45 -17.65 12.64
N GLY A 69 2.30 -17.77 11.62
CA GLY A 69 2.19 -18.82 10.61
C GLY A 69 1.11 -18.57 9.55
N GLY A 70 0.50 -17.38 9.52
CA GLY A 70 -0.40 -16.97 8.45
C GLY A 70 0.32 -16.84 7.10
N ALA A 71 -0.46 -16.85 6.02
CA ALA A 71 0.05 -16.66 4.66
C ALA A 71 0.67 -15.27 4.50
N ASP A 72 1.81 -15.18 3.83
CA ASP A 72 2.41 -13.93 3.41
C ASP A 72 1.72 -13.38 2.14
N LEU A 73 2.17 -12.22 1.67
CA LEU A 73 1.59 -11.57 0.49
C LEU A 73 1.79 -12.40 -0.78
N ALA A 74 2.92 -13.12 -0.91
CA ALA A 74 3.21 -13.94 -2.08
C ALA A 74 2.28 -15.16 -2.20
N ALA A 75 1.75 -15.64 -1.08
CA ALA A 75 0.82 -16.76 -1.03
C ALA A 75 -0.65 -16.35 -1.21
N LEU A 76 -0.97 -15.06 -1.29
CA LEU A 76 -2.35 -14.62 -1.50
C LEU A 76 -2.77 -14.80 -2.97
N PRO A 77 -3.92 -15.44 -3.24
CA PRO A 77 -4.49 -15.49 -4.58
C PRO A 77 -4.81 -14.08 -5.09
N ARG A 78 -4.43 -13.77 -6.33
CA ARG A 78 -4.67 -12.46 -6.95
C ARG A 78 -6.14 -12.08 -7.03
N GLU A 79 -7.00 -13.09 -7.16
CA GLU A 79 -8.46 -12.98 -7.21
C GLU A 79 -9.06 -12.49 -5.89
N ARG A 80 -8.24 -12.37 -4.84
CA ARG A 80 -8.61 -11.73 -3.57
C ARG A 80 -8.14 -10.29 -3.44
N LEU A 81 -7.42 -9.79 -4.42
CA LEU A 81 -6.80 -8.47 -4.38
C LEU A 81 -7.29 -7.53 -5.50
N ALA A 82 -7.93 -8.06 -6.53
CA ALA A 82 -8.36 -7.29 -7.68
C ALA A 82 -9.71 -7.77 -8.21
N ASP A 83 -10.42 -6.86 -8.90
CA ASP A 83 -11.70 -7.13 -9.57
C ASP A 83 -12.74 -7.77 -8.62
N LEU A 84 -12.89 -7.15 -7.44
CA LEU A 84 -13.79 -7.63 -6.41
C LEU A 84 -15.11 -6.87 -6.46
N GLU A 85 -16.22 -7.61 -6.42
CA GLU A 85 -17.53 -7.01 -6.16
C GLU A 85 -17.54 -6.45 -4.75
N THR A 86 -17.62 -5.12 -4.65
CA THR A 86 -17.34 -4.38 -3.42
C THR A 86 -18.57 -3.60 -2.99
N VAL A 87 -18.85 -3.62 -1.69
CA VAL A 87 -19.82 -2.72 -1.06
C VAL A 87 -19.09 -1.61 -0.31
N VAL A 88 -19.62 -0.40 -0.37
CA VAL A 88 -19.13 0.74 0.44
C VAL A 88 -20.00 0.83 1.69
N VAL A 89 -19.36 0.81 2.85
CA VAL A 89 -19.99 1.05 4.14
C VAL A 89 -19.54 2.40 4.67
N ASP A 90 -20.48 3.31 4.86
CA ASP A 90 -20.19 4.63 5.38
C ASP A 90 -20.13 4.59 6.91
N CYS A 91 -18.92 4.80 7.42
CA CYS A 91 -18.61 4.88 8.85
C CYS A 91 -18.11 6.29 9.23
N THR A 92 -18.45 7.32 8.45
CA THR A 92 -18.15 8.72 8.82
C THR A 92 -18.87 9.09 10.10
N GLY A 93 -18.18 9.76 11.01
CA GLY A 93 -18.73 10.12 12.31
C GLY A 93 -18.82 8.98 13.34
N VAL A 94 -18.35 7.77 13.00
CA VAL A 94 -18.19 6.69 13.99
C VAL A 94 -16.96 6.97 14.84
N ASP A 95 -17.14 7.00 16.16
CA ASP A 95 -16.02 7.18 17.09
C ASP A 95 -15.08 5.95 16.99
N ARG A 96 -13.87 6.14 17.33
CA ARG A 96 -12.64 5.29 17.39
C ARG A 96 -12.68 3.81 16.96
N ALA A 97 -13.80 3.10 17.02
CA ALA A 97 -13.87 1.68 16.71
C ALA A 97 -15.05 1.36 15.80
N ILE A 98 -14.76 0.83 14.62
CA ILE A 98 -15.75 0.26 13.72
C ILE A 98 -15.92 -1.20 14.10
N GLY A 99 -17.06 -1.52 14.72
CA GLY A 99 -17.38 -2.87 15.20
C GLY A 99 -18.10 -3.73 14.15
N ALA A 100 -18.39 -4.97 14.51
CA ALA A 100 -19.13 -5.88 13.66
C ALA A 100 -20.55 -5.37 13.33
N ASP A 101 -21.15 -4.58 14.23
CA ASP A 101 -22.48 -4.01 14.01
C ASP A 101 -22.54 -3.06 12.81
N SER A 102 -21.44 -2.37 12.52
CA SER A 102 -21.33 -1.49 11.34
C SER A 102 -21.39 -2.28 10.02
N LEU A 103 -21.15 -3.57 10.06
CA LEU A 103 -21.17 -4.47 8.91
C LEU A 103 -22.37 -5.42 8.88
N ALA A 104 -23.31 -5.28 9.84
CA ALA A 104 -24.43 -6.22 10.01
C ALA A 104 -25.34 -6.34 8.78
N GLU A 105 -25.48 -5.26 7.99
CA GLU A 105 -26.30 -5.21 6.79
C GLU A 105 -25.55 -5.60 5.51
N VAL A 106 -24.28 -5.95 5.60
CA VAL A 106 -23.47 -6.35 4.44
C VAL A 106 -23.88 -7.74 4.01
N GLU A 107 -24.47 -7.85 2.82
CA GLU A 107 -24.86 -9.11 2.23
C GLU A 107 -23.64 -9.97 1.85
N GLY A 108 -23.73 -11.28 2.12
CA GLY A 108 -22.64 -12.23 1.87
C GLY A 108 -22.24 -12.43 0.40
N ARG A 109 -22.91 -11.77 -0.55
CA ARG A 109 -22.57 -11.78 -1.98
C ARG A 109 -21.31 -10.97 -2.30
N TYR A 110 -21.02 -9.92 -1.52
CA TYR A 110 -19.86 -9.08 -1.73
C TYR A 110 -18.57 -9.78 -1.32
N ARG A 111 -17.52 -9.58 -2.11
CA ARG A 111 -16.19 -10.16 -1.90
C ARG A 111 -15.24 -9.22 -1.20
N ALA A 112 -15.56 -7.94 -1.18
CA ALA A 112 -14.81 -6.91 -0.49
C ALA A 112 -15.75 -5.88 0.14
N VAL A 113 -15.28 -5.25 1.19
CA VAL A 113 -15.93 -4.12 1.86
C VAL A 113 -14.97 -2.95 1.86
N LEU A 114 -15.43 -1.81 1.34
CA LEU A 114 -14.72 -0.55 1.45
C LEU A 114 -15.36 0.25 2.60
N ILE A 115 -14.61 0.45 3.67
CA ILE A 115 -15.06 1.24 4.82
C ILE A 115 -14.66 2.69 4.57
N ARG A 116 -15.65 3.57 4.43
CA ARG A 116 -15.45 5.00 4.33
C ARG A 116 -15.38 5.60 5.72
N THR A 117 -14.32 6.33 6.00
CA THR A 117 -14.14 7.09 7.26
C THR A 117 -13.76 8.53 6.94
N ASP A 118 -13.84 9.41 7.94
CA ASP A 118 -13.39 10.80 7.89
C ASP A 118 -12.09 11.04 8.70
N PHE A 119 -11.37 9.97 9.00
CA PHE A 119 -10.18 10.00 9.86
C PHE A 119 -8.99 10.81 9.31
N LEU A 120 -9.01 11.21 8.05
CA LEU A 120 -7.91 11.92 7.37
C LEU A 120 -8.33 13.32 6.87
N SER A 121 -9.42 13.84 7.35
CA SER A 121 -9.86 15.21 7.02
C SER A 121 -9.19 16.25 7.91
#